data_12d415a74b71d8924b7be12c96fe7045
#
_entry.id   12d415a74b71d8924b7be12c96fe7045
#
_cell.length_a   1.000
_cell.length_b   1.000
_cell.length_c   1.000
_cell.angle_alpha   90.00
_cell.angle_beta   90.00
_cell.angle_gamma   90.00
#
_symmetry.space_group_name_H-M   'P 1'
#
loop_
_entity.id
_entity.type
_entity.pdbx_description
1 polymer ?
#
loop_
_entity_poly.entity_id
_entity_poly.type
_entity_poly.pdbx_seq_one_letter_code
_entity_poly.pdbx_strand_id
1 'polypeptide(L)'
;MKTVNFTEMKNGTKEDYELLERFEKSFERQTADRVLNYLSKQTTTLEGYKITRLEHSLQAATRAFKNKESDEMVVATLLHDIGDDLAPMNHSQYAASILRPYVSERTY
;
A
#
# COMPACT_ATOMS: atom_id res chain seq x y z
N MET A 1 12.77 8.64 22.47
CA MET A 1 12.05 7.40 22.06
C MET A 1 12.81 6.18 22.62
N LYS A 2 12.06 5.26 23.23
CA LYS A 2 12.66 4.01 23.71
C LYS A 2 13.04 3.13 22.53
N THR A 3 14.21 2.53 22.63
CA THR A 3 14.67 1.53 21.65
C THR A 3 15.19 0.31 22.42
N VAL A 4 15.23 -0.83 21.74
CA VAL A 4 15.86 -2.02 22.30
C VAL A 4 17.37 -1.86 22.30
N ASN A 5 18.05 -2.56 23.23
CA ASN A 5 19.50 -2.46 23.42
C ASN A 5 20.29 -3.56 22.72
N PHE A 6 19.63 -4.55 22.13
CA PHE A 6 20.32 -5.64 21.46
C PHE A 6 20.46 -5.37 19.96
N THR A 7 21.48 -5.95 19.36
CA THR A 7 21.71 -5.90 17.92
C THR A 7 21.52 -7.26 17.23
N GLU A 8 21.49 -8.34 18.02
CA GLU A 8 21.24 -9.70 17.54
C GLU A 8 19.96 -10.24 18.18
N MET A 9 19.13 -10.92 17.41
CA MET A 9 17.82 -11.41 17.87
C MET A 9 17.94 -12.36 19.08
N LYS A 10 18.99 -13.19 19.14
CA LYS A 10 19.21 -14.12 20.24
C LYS A 10 19.42 -13.45 21.59
N ASN A 11 19.79 -12.17 21.60
CA ASN A 11 20.09 -11.39 22.80
C ASN A 11 18.88 -10.59 23.32
N GLY A 12 17.71 -10.73 22.65
CA GLY A 12 16.50 -10.02 23.06
C GLY A 12 15.84 -10.67 24.26
N THR A 13 15.26 -9.85 25.15
CA THR A 13 14.44 -10.30 26.26
C THR A 13 12.97 -10.30 25.86
N LYS A 14 12.08 -10.88 26.70
CA LYS A 14 10.64 -10.81 26.52
C LYS A 14 10.15 -9.37 26.41
N GLU A 15 10.65 -8.51 27.28
CA GLU A 15 10.30 -7.08 27.28
C GLU A 15 10.76 -6.38 26.00
N ASP A 16 11.92 -6.73 25.47
CA ASP A 16 12.40 -6.21 24.20
C ASP A 16 11.45 -6.57 23.04
N TYR A 17 11.03 -7.84 22.97
CA TYR A 17 10.12 -8.28 21.90
C TYR A 17 8.73 -7.68 22.06
N GLU A 18 8.24 -7.48 23.27
CA GLU A 18 6.98 -6.79 23.51
C GLU A 18 7.04 -5.32 23.04
N LEU A 19 8.17 -4.65 23.26
CA LEU A 19 8.39 -3.29 22.78
C LEU A 19 8.40 -3.25 21.25
N LEU A 20 9.14 -4.16 20.60
CA LEU A 20 9.19 -4.26 19.15
C LEU A 20 7.80 -4.55 18.55
N GLU A 21 7.02 -5.42 19.18
CA GLU A 21 5.67 -5.71 18.72
C GLU A 21 4.78 -4.46 18.74
N ARG A 22 4.90 -3.64 19.76
CA ARG A 22 4.15 -2.37 19.83
C ARG A 22 4.55 -1.42 18.70
N PHE A 23 5.84 -1.33 18.38
CA PHE A 23 6.32 -0.53 17.26
C PHE A 23 5.81 -1.07 15.94
N GLU A 24 5.82 -2.38 15.74
CA GLU A 24 5.31 -3.02 14.53
C GLU A 24 3.82 -2.75 14.34
N LYS A 25 3.01 -2.87 15.39
CA LYS A 25 1.57 -2.56 15.32
C LYS A 25 1.31 -1.10 14.99
N SER A 26 2.09 -0.19 15.56
CA SER A 26 1.97 1.23 15.23
C SER A 26 2.33 1.49 13.77
N PHE A 27 3.38 0.85 13.28
CA PHE A 27 3.81 0.94 11.89
C PHE A 27 2.72 0.41 10.94
N GLU A 28 2.12 -0.73 11.28
CA GLU A 28 1.02 -1.33 10.51
C GLU A 28 -0.18 -0.39 10.38
N ARG A 29 -0.55 0.30 11.47
CA ARG A 29 -1.68 1.25 11.46
C ARG A 29 -1.46 2.43 10.52
N GLN A 30 -0.20 2.72 10.18
CA GLN A 30 0.17 3.81 9.29
C GLN A 30 0.30 3.36 7.83
N THR A 31 -0.08 2.12 7.52
CA THR A 31 0.05 1.57 6.16
C THR A 31 -0.70 2.40 5.13
N ALA A 32 -1.94 2.80 5.43
CA ALA A 32 -2.74 3.61 4.50
C ALA A 32 -2.04 4.92 4.17
N ASP A 33 -1.48 5.60 5.17
CA ASP A 33 -0.77 6.86 4.96
C ASP A 33 0.46 6.67 4.08
N ARG A 34 1.22 5.59 4.29
CA ARG A 34 2.39 5.29 3.47
C ARG A 34 2.01 4.99 2.03
N VAL A 35 0.98 4.17 1.83
CA VAL A 35 0.50 3.79 0.50
C VAL A 35 0.02 5.02 -0.26
N LEU A 36 -0.80 5.86 0.37
CA LEU A 36 -1.31 7.08 -0.26
C LEU A 36 -0.19 8.08 -0.55
N ASN A 37 0.79 8.21 0.35
CA ASN A 37 1.95 9.06 0.12
C ASN A 37 2.79 8.56 -1.06
N TYR A 38 2.99 7.26 -1.17
CA TYR A 38 3.67 6.66 -2.32
C TYR A 38 2.92 6.93 -3.62
N LEU A 39 1.61 6.70 -3.62
CA LEU A 39 0.75 6.96 -4.78
C LEU A 39 0.84 8.44 -5.21
N SER A 40 0.79 9.37 -4.26
CA SER A 40 0.85 10.81 -4.55
C SER A 40 2.14 11.24 -5.24
N LYS A 41 3.21 10.44 -5.10
CA LYS A 41 4.51 10.68 -5.72
C LYS A 41 4.65 10.05 -7.10
N GLN A 42 3.66 9.31 -7.57
CA GLN A 42 3.67 8.68 -8.89
C GLN A 42 3.30 9.68 -9.99
N THR A 43 4.10 10.73 -10.10
CA THR A 43 3.86 11.82 -11.06
C THR A 43 4.60 11.62 -12.38
N THR A 44 5.32 10.52 -12.54
CA THR A 44 6.00 10.19 -13.80
C THR A 44 4.96 9.82 -14.86
N THR A 45 5.08 10.42 -16.03
CA THR A 45 4.21 10.11 -17.16
C THR A 45 4.45 8.67 -17.62
N LEU A 46 3.37 7.94 -17.85
CA LEU A 46 3.43 6.61 -18.48
C LEU A 46 3.92 6.78 -19.92
N GLU A 47 4.86 5.91 -20.34
CA GLU A 47 5.38 5.94 -21.69
C GLU A 47 4.24 5.78 -22.71
N GLY A 48 4.16 6.69 -23.66
CA GLY A 48 3.11 6.70 -24.68
C GLY A 48 1.79 7.32 -24.24
N TYR A 49 1.68 7.76 -22.98
CA TYR A 49 0.46 8.37 -22.45
C TYR A 49 0.68 9.85 -22.13
N LYS A 50 -0.42 10.60 -22.15
CA LYS A 50 -0.40 12.05 -21.85
C LYS A 50 -0.62 12.36 -20.38
N ILE A 51 -0.88 11.33 -19.55
CA ILE A 51 -1.21 11.50 -18.15
C ILE A 51 -0.19 10.77 -17.27
N THR A 52 -0.07 11.19 -16.02
CA THR A 52 0.80 10.54 -15.03
C THR A 52 0.12 9.28 -14.47
N ARG A 53 0.92 8.43 -13.79
CA ARG A 53 0.39 7.26 -13.09
C ARG A 53 -0.64 7.66 -12.03
N LEU A 54 -0.38 8.74 -11.31
CA LEU A 54 -1.31 9.26 -10.30
C LEU A 54 -2.64 9.67 -10.96
N GLU A 55 -2.59 10.43 -12.05
CA GLU A 55 -3.79 10.84 -12.77
C GLU A 55 -4.60 9.66 -13.28
N HIS A 56 -3.93 8.63 -13.83
CA HIS A 56 -4.59 7.41 -14.28
C HIS A 56 -5.31 6.71 -13.13
N SER A 57 -4.64 6.56 -12.00
CA SER A 57 -5.22 5.92 -10.81
C SER A 57 -6.43 6.68 -10.29
N LEU A 58 -6.34 8.01 -10.23
CA LEU A 58 -7.44 8.86 -9.80
C LEU A 58 -8.63 8.81 -10.75
N GLN A 59 -8.39 8.78 -12.05
CA GLN A 59 -9.45 8.66 -13.05
C GLN A 59 -10.18 7.31 -12.94
N ALA A 60 -9.44 6.22 -12.79
CA ALA A 60 -10.02 4.89 -12.63
C ALA A 60 -10.86 4.78 -11.36
N ALA A 61 -10.35 5.28 -10.24
CA ALA A 61 -11.08 5.31 -8.97
C ALA A 61 -12.34 6.17 -9.04
N THR A 62 -12.26 7.32 -9.72
CA THR A 62 -13.40 8.21 -9.91
C THR A 62 -14.51 7.53 -10.72
N ARG A 63 -14.15 6.78 -11.76
CA ARG A 63 -15.14 6.01 -12.53
C ARG A 63 -15.82 4.96 -11.66
N ALA A 64 -15.06 4.22 -10.86
CA ALA A 64 -15.61 3.23 -9.94
C ALA A 64 -16.56 3.87 -8.94
N PHE A 65 -16.19 5.01 -8.38
CA PHE A 65 -17.04 5.77 -7.45
C PHE A 65 -18.33 6.22 -8.11
N LYS A 66 -18.25 6.80 -9.32
CA LYS A 66 -19.44 7.26 -10.07
C LYS A 66 -20.35 6.10 -10.48
N ASN A 67 -19.79 4.90 -10.69
CA ASN A 67 -20.58 3.70 -10.99
C ASN A 67 -21.14 3.04 -9.73
N LYS A 68 -21.04 3.68 -8.58
CA LYS A 68 -21.57 3.21 -7.29
C LYS A 68 -20.98 1.88 -6.85
N GLU A 69 -19.72 1.63 -7.18
CA GLU A 69 -18.99 0.47 -6.66
C GLU A 69 -18.76 0.60 -5.16
N SER A 70 -18.49 -0.54 -4.51
CA SER A 70 -18.19 -0.55 -3.07
C SER A 70 -16.92 0.26 -2.75
N ASP A 71 -16.79 0.71 -1.51
CA ASP A 71 -15.59 1.41 -1.07
C ASP A 71 -14.33 0.56 -1.28
N GLU A 72 -14.42 -0.77 -1.00
CA GLU A 72 -13.31 -1.69 -1.28
C GLU A 72 -12.91 -1.67 -2.75
N MET A 73 -13.88 -1.69 -3.65
CA MET A 73 -13.60 -1.68 -5.08
C MET A 73 -13.02 -0.36 -5.54
N VAL A 74 -13.50 0.77 -5.01
CA VAL A 74 -12.93 2.09 -5.32
C VAL A 74 -11.47 2.15 -4.89
N VAL A 75 -11.16 1.69 -3.67
CA VAL A 75 -9.79 1.66 -3.16
C VAL A 75 -8.92 0.70 -3.98
N ALA A 76 -9.42 -0.49 -4.30
CA ALA A 76 -8.69 -1.46 -5.11
C ALA A 76 -8.37 -0.88 -6.49
N THR A 77 -9.32 -0.19 -7.11
CA THR A 77 -9.13 0.45 -8.41
C THR A 77 -8.09 1.57 -8.33
N LEU A 78 -8.13 2.37 -7.25
CA LEU A 78 -7.14 3.43 -7.03
C LEU A 78 -5.72 2.88 -6.97
N LEU A 79 -5.55 1.71 -6.37
CA LEU A 79 -4.24 1.14 -6.08
C LEU A 79 -3.80 0.04 -7.06
N HIS A 80 -4.61 -0.27 -8.09
CA HIS A 80 -4.35 -1.43 -8.95
C HIS A 80 -2.99 -1.38 -9.68
N ASP A 81 -2.47 -0.20 -9.99
CA ASP A 81 -1.20 -0.01 -10.68
C ASP A 81 -0.10 0.53 -9.76
N ILE A 82 -0.26 0.44 -8.44
CA ILE A 82 0.66 1.05 -7.50
C ILE A 82 2.10 0.54 -7.65
N GLY A 83 2.27 -0.69 -8.11
CA GLY A 83 3.60 -1.29 -8.30
C GLY A 83 4.16 -1.17 -9.71
N ASP A 84 3.52 -0.43 -10.61
CA ASP A 84 3.89 -0.39 -12.03
C ASP A 84 5.32 0.12 -12.25
N ASP A 85 5.78 1.05 -11.43
CA ASP A 85 7.13 1.61 -11.54
C ASP A 85 8.23 0.68 -10.99
N LEU A 86 7.89 -0.22 -10.07
CA LEU A 86 8.84 -1.15 -9.46
C LEU A 86 8.70 -2.57 -10.00
N ALA A 87 7.51 -2.98 -10.40
CA ALA A 87 7.21 -4.33 -10.82
C ALA A 87 6.27 -4.32 -12.04
N PRO A 88 6.69 -3.77 -13.19
CA PRO A 88 5.78 -3.58 -14.33
C PRO A 88 5.21 -4.88 -14.88
N MET A 89 5.95 -5.99 -14.78
CA MET A 89 5.50 -7.29 -15.31
C MET A 89 4.51 -8.01 -14.39
N ASN A 90 4.46 -7.62 -13.12
CA ASN A 90 3.59 -8.27 -12.12
C ASN A 90 2.95 -7.25 -11.17
N HIS A 91 2.65 -6.05 -11.65
CA HIS A 91 2.07 -4.99 -10.83
C HIS A 91 0.71 -5.38 -10.24
N SER A 92 -0.06 -6.21 -10.92
CA SER A 92 -1.35 -6.70 -10.39
C SER A 92 -1.17 -7.56 -9.16
N GLN A 93 -0.18 -8.43 -9.14
CA GLN A 93 0.16 -9.26 -7.97
C GLN A 93 0.68 -8.38 -6.83
N TYR A 94 1.46 -7.37 -7.14
CA TYR A 94 1.99 -6.43 -6.17
C TYR A 94 0.84 -5.69 -5.45
N ALA A 95 -0.10 -5.13 -6.21
CA ALA A 95 -1.27 -4.46 -5.65
C ALA A 95 -2.14 -5.41 -4.84
N ALA A 96 -2.38 -6.62 -5.34
CA ALA A 96 -3.16 -7.63 -4.65
C ALA A 96 -2.52 -8.01 -3.30
N SER A 97 -1.21 -8.14 -3.25
CA SER A 97 -0.48 -8.46 -2.02
C SER A 97 -0.62 -7.37 -0.96
N ILE A 98 -0.61 -6.10 -1.37
CA ILE A 98 -0.83 -4.97 -0.46
C ILE A 98 -2.26 -4.96 0.07
N LEU A 99 -3.23 -5.21 -0.80
CA LEU A 99 -4.66 -5.10 -0.47
C LEU A 99 -5.21 -6.29 0.30
N ARG A 100 -4.65 -7.48 0.12
CA ARG A 100 -5.19 -8.73 0.64
C ARG A 100 -5.62 -8.69 2.12
N PRO A 101 -4.83 -8.09 3.05
CA PRO A 101 -5.24 -8.05 4.45
C PRO A 101 -6.44 -7.16 4.74
N TYR A 102 -6.83 -6.28 3.80
CA TYR A 102 -7.79 -5.20 4.04
C TYR A 102 -9.08 -5.32 3.25
N VAL A 103 -9.12 -6.22 2.26
CA VAL A 103 -10.29 -6.38 1.37
C VAL A 103 -10.77 -7.82 1.37
N SER A 104 -12.00 -8.03 0.92
CA SER A 104 -12.57 -9.36 0.77
C SER A 104 -11.94 -10.11 -0.40
N GLU A 105 -12.04 -11.45 -0.41
CA GLU A 105 -11.56 -12.28 -1.51
C GLU A 105 -12.19 -11.88 -2.85
N ARG A 106 -13.43 -11.43 -2.81
CA ARG A 106 -14.15 -11.00 -4.02
C ARG A 106 -13.49 -9.78 -4.68
N THR A 107 -12.94 -8.86 -3.88
CA THR A 107 -12.27 -7.66 -4.36
C THR A 107 -10.81 -7.95 -4.71
N TYR A 108 -10.18 -8.78 -3.92
CA TYR A 108 -8.80 -9.20 -4.11
C TYR A 108 -8.64 -10.02 -5.41
#